data_72a872b449d482338f9981e9a9a84d10
#
_entry.id   72a872b449d482338f9981e9a9a84d10
#
_cell.length_a   1.000
_cell.length_b   1.000
_cell.length_c   1.000
_cell.angle_alpha   90.00
_cell.angle_beta   90.00
_cell.angle_gamma   90.00
#
_symmetry.space_group_name_H-M   'P 1'
#
loop_
_entity.id
_entity.type
_entity.pdbx_description
1 polymer ?
#
loop_
_entity_poly.entity_id
_entity_poly.type
_entity_poly.pdbx_seq_one_letter_code
_entity_poly.pdbx_strand_id
1 'polypeptide(L)'
;EVYQDSNGGKWVRYDANGHMVKGWDTNANGTYYFDQVYGTMAKGIVTIDGNLYLFDVDTGVMQASITASEEAMADRVIELVNQERTSRGLQPLLKHDGLMVAAAARAKELSQRYSHTRPNGSECFTILWDLGIDYAYAGENIAMGQRTPDIVKNDWMNSSGHRANILSENFDYIGVGYTMVDGHPYWVQLFTGDFDW
;
A
#
# COMPACT_ATOMS: atom_id res chain seq x y z
N GLU A 1 10.69 25.30 0.80
CA GLU A 1 10.90 24.46 -0.39
C GLU A 1 11.14 25.37 -1.59
N VAL A 2 12.04 24.96 -2.44
CA VAL A 2 12.40 25.71 -3.65
C VAL A 2 12.38 24.74 -4.83
N TYR A 3 11.71 25.15 -5.89
CA TYR A 3 11.77 24.45 -7.17
C TYR A 3 13.03 24.87 -7.91
N GLN A 4 13.86 23.90 -8.32
CA GLN A 4 15.12 24.19 -9.03
C GLN A 4 15.06 23.70 -10.47
N ASP A 5 14.94 24.61 -11.42
CA ASP A 5 15.01 24.31 -12.86
C ASP A 5 16.35 23.70 -13.27
N SER A 6 17.46 24.09 -12.61
CA SER A 6 18.81 23.54 -12.89
C SER A 6 18.95 22.05 -12.58
N ASN A 7 18.03 21.45 -11.80
CA ASN A 7 17.97 20.01 -11.50
C ASN A 7 16.88 19.28 -12.29
N GLY A 8 16.47 19.80 -13.44
CA GLY A 8 15.40 19.21 -14.25
C GLY A 8 14.01 19.40 -13.62
N GLY A 9 13.80 20.51 -12.91
CA GLY A 9 12.51 20.88 -12.35
C GLY A 9 12.13 20.06 -11.09
N LYS A 10 13.04 19.95 -10.12
CA LYS A 10 12.82 19.16 -8.89
C LYS A 10 12.70 20.03 -7.65
N TRP A 11 11.84 19.60 -6.72
CA TRP A 11 11.70 20.26 -5.43
C TRP A 11 12.84 19.89 -4.48
N VAL A 12 13.44 20.90 -3.84
CA VAL A 12 14.47 20.77 -2.81
C VAL A 12 14.10 21.66 -1.61
N ARG A 13 14.70 21.41 -0.47
CA ARG A 13 14.53 22.21 0.75
C ARG A 13 15.90 22.65 1.29
N TYR A 14 15.96 23.84 1.85
CA TYR A 14 17.11 24.35 2.58
C TYR A 14 16.75 24.56 4.04
N ASP A 15 17.69 24.28 4.95
CA ASP A 15 17.57 24.59 6.36
C ASP A 15 17.73 26.08 6.65
N ALA A 16 17.61 26.49 7.92
CA ALA A 16 17.75 27.88 8.33
C ALA A 16 19.16 28.49 8.08
N ASN A 17 20.17 27.62 7.87
CA ASN A 17 21.55 28.05 7.59
C ASN A 17 21.86 28.04 6.08
N GLY A 18 20.89 27.73 5.24
CA GLY A 18 21.03 27.63 3.77
C GLY A 18 21.65 26.34 3.28
N HIS A 19 21.75 25.30 4.11
CA HIS A 19 22.21 23.98 3.68
C HIS A 19 21.05 23.18 3.10
N MET A 20 21.32 22.47 2.00
CA MET A 20 20.32 21.59 1.38
C MET A 20 19.98 20.41 2.32
N VAL A 21 18.68 20.26 2.60
CA VAL A 21 18.17 19.15 3.40
C VAL A 21 18.31 17.84 2.62
N LYS A 22 18.78 16.80 3.29
CA LYS A 22 18.95 15.44 2.76
C LYS A 22 18.45 14.41 3.77
N GLY A 23 17.93 13.29 3.28
CA GLY A 23 17.35 12.25 4.12
C GLY A 23 15.99 12.65 4.68
N TRP A 24 15.64 12.07 5.81
CA TRP A 24 14.37 12.30 6.49
C TRP A 24 14.31 13.68 7.13
N ASP A 25 13.17 14.35 6.96
CA ASP A 25 12.89 15.64 7.58
C ASP A 25 11.42 15.70 8.01
N THR A 26 11.16 16.17 9.24
CA THR A 26 9.82 16.26 9.80
C THR A 26 9.55 17.67 10.30
N ASN A 27 8.41 18.22 9.93
CA ASN A 27 7.95 19.53 10.37
C ASN A 27 6.45 19.52 10.72
N ALA A 28 5.87 20.69 10.97
CA ALA A 28 4.45 20.81 11.33
C ALA A 28 3.47 20.29 10.25
N ASN A 29 3.91 20.20 8.99
CA ASN A 29 3.08 19.75 7.87
C ASN A 29 3.20 18.24 7.62
N GLY A 30 4.22 17.56 8.16
CA GLY A 30 4.42 16.12 8.02
C GLY A 30 5.87 15.68 7.90
N THR A 31 6.05 14.44 7.52
CA THR A 31 7.36 13.80 7.29
C THR A 31 7.64 13.71 5.80
N TYR A 32 8.86 14.01 5.42
CA TYR A 32 9.37 14.06 4.04
C TYR A 32 10.67 13.27 3.93
N TYR A 33 11.03 12.92 2.71
CA TYR A 33 12.35 12.39 2.41
C TYR A 33 12.97 13.15 1.24
N PHE A 34 14.25 13.48 1.39
CA PHE A 34 15.05 14.14 0.37
C PHE A 34 16.21 13.24 -0.02
N ASP A 35 16.40 13.01 -1.32
CA ASP A 35 17.47 12.15 -1.83
C ASP A 35 18.83 12.50 -1.22
N GLN A 36 19.60 11.48 -0.84
CA GLN A 36 20.88 11.65 -0.13
C GLN A 36 21.97 12.29 -1.01
N VAL A 37 21.86 12.19 -2.33
CA VAL A 37 22.84 12.72 -3.28
C VAL A 37 22.43 14.11 -3.74
N TYR A 38 21.21 14.20 -4.30
CA TYR A 38 20.73 15.40 -4.99
C TYR A 38 19.81 16.28 -4.14
N GLY A 39 19.39 15.84 -2.94
CA GLY A 39 18.44 16.56 -2.09
C GLY A 39 17.06 16.74 -2.71
N THR A 40 16.70 15.94 -3.71
CA THR A 40 15.37 16.03 -4.34
C THR A 40 14.31 15.39 -3.47
N MET A 41 13.16 16.08 -3.33
CA MET A 41 12.03 15.62 -2.53
C MET A 41 11.40 14.38 -3.15
N ALA A 42 11.23 13.33 -2.37
CA ALA A 42 10.52 12.11 -2.75
C ALA A 42 9.03 12.40 -2.97
N LYS A 43 8.47 11.81 -4.01
CA LYS A 43 7.05 11.90 -4.38
C LYS A 43 6.60 10.56 -4.97
N GLY A 44 5.32 10.20 -4.76
CA GLY A 44 4.81 8.90 -5.19
C GLY A 44 5.41 7.75 -4.38
N ILE A 45 5.52 6.57 -5.00
CA ILE A 45 6.03 5.36 -4.34
C ILE A 45 7.55 5.30 -4.50
N VAL A 46 8.25 5.19 -3.37
CA VAL A 46 9.74 5.17 -3.33
C VAL A 46 10.21 4.11 -2.34
N THR A 47 11.21 3.31 -2.74
CA THR A 47 11.89 2.38 -1.84
C THR A 47 13.09 3.08 -1.19
N ILE A 48 13.14 3.11 0.14
CA ILE A 48 14.21 3.71 0.94
C ILE A 48 14.67 2.67 1.97
N ASP A 49 15.95 2.30 1.94
CA ASP A 49 16.55 1.32 2.85
C ASP A 49 15.74 0.00 2.94
N GLY A 50 15.22 -0.47 1.80
CA GLY A 50 14.45 -1.72 1.70
C GLY A 50 13.02 -1.65 2.21
N ASN A 51 12.52 -0.48 2.57
CA ASN A 51 11.12 -0.25 2.93
C ASN A 51 10.41 0.54 1.83
N LEU A 52 9.14 0.23 1.58
CA LEU A 52 8.32 0.93 0.60
C LEU A 52 7.58 2.09 1.28
N TYR A 53 7.65 3.27 0.67
CA TYR A 53 6.99 4.48 1.17
C TYR A 53 6.09 5.09 0.09
N LEU A 54 4.98 5.65 0.52
CA LEU A 54 4.16 6.51 -0.30
C LEU A 54 4.30 7.96 0.19
N PHE A 55 4.68 8.84 -0.74
CA PHE A 55 4.66 10.28 -0.54
C PHE A 55 3.59 10.90 -1.45
N ASP A 56 2.87 11.87 -0.93
CA ASP A 56 1.90 12.65 -1.69
C ASP A 56 2.58 13.30 -2.92
N VAL A 57 1.97 13.15 -4.08
CA VAL A 57 2.58 13.60 -5.36
C VAL A 57 2.66 15.11 -5.49
N ASP A 58 1.79 15.84 -4.80
CA ASP A 58 1.76 17.30 -4.81
C ASP A 58 2.64 17.89 -3.72
N THR A 59 2.44 17.45 -2.49
CA THR A 59 3.07 18.05 -1.29
C THR A 59 4.37 17.35 -0.87
N GLY A 60 4.61 16.09 -1.27
CA GLY A 60 5.73 15.27 -0.81
C GLY A 60 5.61 14.77 0.63
N VAL A 61 4.46 14.93 1.28
CA VAL A 61 4.23 14.42 2.64
C VAL A 61 4.09 12.90 2.62
N MET A 62 4.80 12.19 3.51
CA MET A 62 4.68 10.75 3.67
C MET A 62 3.27 10.38 4.16
N GLN A 63 2.59 9.52 3.40
CA GLN A 63 1.23 9.05 3.68
C GLN A 63 1.20 7.63 4.25
N ALA A 64 2.07 6.76 3.76
CA ALA A 64 2.14 5.36 4.19
C ALA A 64 3.56 4.80 4.07
N SER A 65 3.82 3.71 4.79
CA SER A 65 5.05 2.94 4.71
C SER A 65 4.78 1.47 4.95
N ILE A 66 5.57 0.61 4.29
CA ILE A 66 5.60 -0.83 4.49
C ILE A 66 7.04 -1.20 4.81
N THR A 67 7.26 -1.82 5.97
CA THR A 67 8.57 -2.34 6.32
C THR A 67 8.87 -3.62 5.53
N ALA A 68 10.15 -3.96 5.35
CA ALA A 68 10.55 -5.19 4.67
C ALA A 68 9.94 -6.45 5.30
N SER A 69 9.72 -6.46 6.63
CA SER A 69 9.06 -7.58 7.31
C SER A 69 7.55 -7.64 7.03
N GLU A 70 6.86 -6.51 6.96
CA GLU A 70 5.45 -6.46 6.59
C GLU A 70 5.25 -6.86 5.13
N GLU A 71 6.15 -6.42 4.25
CA GLU A 71 6.14 -6.79 2.83
C GLU A 71 6.36 -8.30 2.67
N ALA A 72 7.32 -8.90 3.39
CA ALA A 72 7.53 -10.36 3.33
C ALA A 72 6.30 -11.16 3.78
N MET A 73 5.56 -10.69 4.79
CA MET A 73 4.30 -11.30 5.21
C MET A 73 3.23 -11.18 4.12
N ALA A 74 3.13 -10.02 3.48
CA ALA A 74 2.19 -9.75 2.39
C ALA A 74 2.52 -10.57 1.13
N ASP A 75 3.79 -10.64 0.73
CA ASP A 75 4.26 -11.42 -0.42
C ASP A 75 3.96 -12.90 -0.25
N ARG A 76 4.11 -13.43 0.98
CA ARG A 76 3.74 -14.83 1.25
C ARG A 76 2.24 -15.07 1.07
N VAL A 77 1.37 -14.13 1.43
CA VAL A 77 -0.07 -14.22 1.17
C VAL A 77 -0.35 -14.24 -0.34
N ILE A 78 0.30 -13.34 -1.11
CA ILE A 78 0.14 -13.28 -2.58
C ILE A 78 0.56 -14.61 -3.22
N GLU A 79 1.69 -15.17 -2.81
CA GLU A 79 2.15 -16.49 -3.27
C GLU A 79 1.10 -17.56 -3.01
N LEU A 80 0.57 -17.64 -1.78
CA LEU A 80 -0.45 -18.63 -1.39
C LEU A 80 -1.77 -18.46 -2.16
N VAL A 81 -2.19 -17.20 -2.39
CA VAL A 81 -3.36 -16.87 -3.23
C VAL A 81 -3.15 -17.37 -4.66
N ASN A 82 -1.98 -17.09 -5.24
CA ASN A 82 -1.67 -17.50 -6.60
C ASN A 82 -1.53 -19.02 -6.75
N GLN A 83 -1.08 -19.73 -5.71
CA GLN A 83 -1.14 -21.22 -5.66
C GLN A 83 -2.60 -21.72 -5.69
N GLU A 84 -3.51 -21.09 -4.92
CA GLU A 84 -4.94 -21.46 -4.94
C GLU A 84 -5.57 -21.19 -6.32
N ARG A 85 -5.26 -20.07 -6.96
CA ARG A 85 -5.77 -19.69 -8.28
C ARG A 85 -5.26 -20.66 -9.36
N THR A 86 -3.94 -20.82 -9.47
CA THR A 86 -3.32 -21.65 -10.51
C THR A 86 -3.69 -23.14 -10.38
N SER A 87 -3.86 -23.66 -9.16
CA SER A 87 -4.35 -25.03 -8.95
C SER A 87 -5.76 -25.28 -9.49
N ARG A 88 -6.52 -24.21 -9.77
CA ARG A 88 -7.88 -24.23 -10.35
C ARG A 88 -7.91 -23.76 -11.80
N GLY A 89 -6.74 -23.55 -12.43
CA GLY A 89 -6.64 -23.12 -13.82
C GLY A 89 -6.86 -21.62 -14.04
N LEU A 90 -6.93 -20.81 -12.96
CA LEU A 90 -7.05 -19.36 -13.04
C LEU A 90 -5.68 -18.71 -13.24
N GLN A 91 -5.64 -17.56 -13.91
CA GLN A 91 -4.42 -16.78 -14.04
C GLN A 91 -3.96 -16.28 -12.65
N PRO A 92 -2.64 -16.26 -12.37
CA PRO A 92 -2.13 -15.62 -11.16
C PRO A 92 -2.37 -14.11 -11.20
N LEU A 93 -2.63 -13.52 -10.03
CA LEU A 93 -2.71 -12.07 -9.88
C LEU A 93 -1.30 -11.47 -9.83
N LEU A 94 -1.13 -10.30 -10.45
CA LEU A 94 0.11 -9.55 -10.42
C LEU A 94 0.17 -8.67 -9.17
N LYS A 95 1.30 -8.70 -8.46
CA LYS A 95 1.56 -7.75 -7.36
C LYS A 95 1.63 -6.33 -7.93
N HIS A 96 0.90 -5.39 -7.30
CA HIS A 96 0.89 -3.99 -7.71
C HIS A 96 1.29 -3.09 -6.53
N ASP A 97 2.39 -2.34 -6.66
CA ASP A 97 2.96 -1.55 -5.55
C ASP A 97 1.98 -0.53 -4.99
N GLY A 98 1.17 0.12 -5.83
CA GLY A 98 0.11 1.02 -5.39
C GLY A 98 -0.94 0.31 -4.52
N LEU A 99 -1.36 -0.91 -4.90
CA LEU A 99 -2.28 -1.71 -4.08
C LEU A 99 -1.62 -2.20 -2.79
N MET A 100 -0.32 -2.50 -2.79
CA MET A 100 0.41 -2.84 -1.57
C MET A 100 0.35 -1.70 -0.55
N VAL A 101 0.64 -0.48 -0.99
CA VAL A 101 0.59 0.70 -0.13
C VAL A 101 -0.83 1.02 0.32
N ALA A 102 -1.82 0.94 -0.57
CA ALA A 102 -3.23 1.11 -0.24
C ALA A 102 -3.68 0.09 0.81
N ALA A 103 -3.36 -1.19 0.62
CA ALA A 103 -3.71 -2.26 1.55
C ALA A 103 -3.02 -2.09 2.92
N ALA A 104 -1.75 -1.63 2.95
CA ALA A 104 -1.05 -1.33 4.20
C ALA A 104 -1.68 -0.17 4.96
N ALA A 105 -2.07 0.91 4.27
CA ALA A 105 -2.80 2.02 4.87
C ALA A 105 -4.16 1.54 5.42
N ARG A 106 -4.90 0.73 4.65
CA ARG A 106 -6.16 0.13 5.10
C ARG A 106 -5.97 -0.79 6.31
N ALA A 107 -4.91 -1.60 6.36
CA ALA A 107 -4.63 -2.44 7.52
C ALA A 107 -4.44 -1.61 8.80
N LYS A 108 -3.78 -0.44 8.72
CA LYS A 108 -3.68 0.51 9.84
C LYS A 108 -5.05 1.12 10.20
N GLU A 109 -5.89 1.46 9.22
CA GLU A 109 -7.25 1.95 9.46
C GLU A 109 -8.14 0.92 10.17
N LEU A 110 -7.96 -0.38 9.89
CA LEU A 110 -8.72 -1.47 10.57
C LEU A 110 -8.46 -1.51 12.07
N SER A 111 -7.30 -1.07 12.56
CA SER A 111 -7.03 -0.97 13.99
C SER A 111 -7.87 0.11 14.69
N GLN A 112 -8.33 1.11 13.94
CA GLN A 112 -9.22 2.16 14.43
C GLN A 112 -10.69 1.76 14.24
N ARG A 113 -11.01 1.13 13.10
CA ARG A 113 -12.36 0.68 12.76
C ARG A 113 -12.30 -0.57 11.89
N TYR A 114 -12.63 -1.72 12.46
CA TYR A 114 -12.71 -2.99 11.72
C TYR A 114 -13.98 -3.03 10.87
N SER A 115 -13.89 -2.50 9.64
CA SER A 115 -15.02 -2.33 8.72
C SER A 115 -14.52 -2.11 7.29
N HIS A 116 -15.34 -2.43 6.28
CA HIS A 116 -15.15 -1.99 4.89
C HIS A 116 -15.40 -0.47 4.70
N THR A 117 -15.94 0.22 5.69
CA THR A 117 -16.02 1.68 5.73
C THR A 117 -14.81 2.23 6.46
N ARG A 118 -14.10 3.17 5.85
CA ARG A 118 -12.92 3.83 6.41
C ARG A 118 -13.26 4.64 7.67
N PRO A 119 -12.29 4.97 8.54
CA PRO A 119 -12.53 5.78 9.74
C PRO A 119 -13.15 7.14 9.45
N ASN A 120 -12.86 7.74 8.29
CA ASN A 120 -13.45 9.01 7.85
C ASN A 120 -14.89 8.89 7.32
N GLY A 121 -15.45 7.67 7.28
CA GLY A 121 -16.81 7.39 6.82
C GLY A 121 -16.95 7.09 5.33
N SER A 122 -15.88 7.18 4.55
CA SER A 122 -15.90 6.84 3.12
C SER A 122 -15.82 5.32 2.87
N GLU A 123 -16.16 4.89 1.66
CA GLU A 123 -16.02 3.50 1.21
C GLU A 123 -14.54 3.10 1.10
N CYS A 124 -14.22 1.82 1.31
CA CYS A 124 -12.85 1.31 1.31
C CYS A 124 -12.06 1.62 0.03
N PHE A 125 -12.74 1.61 -1.12
CA PHE A 125 -12.08 1.84 -2.42
C PHE A 125 -11.72 3.30 -2.71
N THR A 126 -12.18 4.26 -1.88
CA THR A 126 -11.74 5.66 -2.03
C THR A 126 -10.24 5.82 -1.87
N ILE A 127 -9.58 4.91 -1.14
CA ILE A 127 -8.13 4.90 -1.03
C ILE A 127 -7.42 4.68 -2.38
N LEU A 128 -8.05 3.95 -3.30
CA LEU A 128 -7.50 3.74 -4.65
C LEU A 128 -7.53 5.05 -5.45
N TRP A 129 -8.61 5.80 -5.35
CA TRP A 129 -8.72 7.13 -5.98
C TRP A 129 -7.75 8.14 -5.38
N ASP A 130 -7.58 8.11 -4.05
CA ASP A 130 -6.59 8.96 -3.35
C ASP A 130 -5.16 8.71 -3.89
N LEU A 131 -4.88 7.52 -4.42
CA LEU A 131 -3.60 7.10 -4.98
C LEU A 131 -3.53 7.15 -6.51
N GLY A 132 -4.59 7.61 -7.17
CA GLY A 132 -4.67 7.68 -8.64
C GLY A 132 -4.66 6.30 -9.31
N ILE A 133 -5.20 5.27 -8.64
CA ILE A 133 -5.34 3.92 -9.19
C ILE A 133 -6.72 3.79 -9.81
N ASP A 134 -6.76 3.71 -11.13
CA ASP A 134 -7.98 3.45 -11.90
C ASP A 134 -8.26 1.94 -11.94
N TYR A 135 -9.54 1.56 -11.99
CA TYR A 135 -9.97 0.16 -12.06
C TYR A 135 -11.36 0.04 -12.66
N ALA A 136 -11.64 -1.09 -13.33
CA ALA A 136 -12.98 -1.49 -13.73
C ALA A 136 -13.68 -2.29 -12.62
N TYR A 137 -12.92 -3.14 -11.94
CA TYR A 137 -13.38 -3.99 -10.85
C TYR A 137 -12.49 -3.79 -9.63
N ALA A 138 -13.08 -3.80 -8.44
CA ALA A 138 -12.34 -3.77 -7.19
C ALA A 138 -12.95 -4.73 -6.15
N GLY A 139 -12.11 -5.25 -5.27
CA GLY A 139 -12.51 -6.12 -4.16
C GLY A 139 -11.64 -5.90 -2.94
N GLU A 140 -12.23 -6.08 -1.75
CA GLU A 140 -11.50 -6.01 -0.48
C GLU A 140 -11.83 -7.25 0.36
N ASN A 141 -10.79 -7.90 0.90
CA ASN A 141 -10.89 -8.86 1.99
C ASN A 141 -10.18 -8.29 3.21
N ILE A 142 -10.81 -8.39 4.39
CA ILE A 142 -10.24 -7.95 5.66
C ILE A 142 -10.19 -9.10 6.65
N ALA A 143 -9.16 -9.11 7.52
CA ALA A 143 -9.05 -10.06 8.61
C ALA A 143 -8.31 -9.46 9.81
N MET A 144 -8.55 -10.03 11.01
CA MET A 144 -7.93 -9.61 12.25
C MET A 144 -7.66 -10.82 13.15
N GLY A 145 -6.46 -10.89 13.72
CA GLY A 145 -6.09 -11.90 14.72
C GLY A 145 -5.22 -13.04 14.18
N GLN A 146 -5.17 -13.26 12.87
CA GLN A 146 -4.36 -14.31 12.26
C GLN A 146 -2.87 -13.96 12.31
N ARG A 147 -2.06 -14.83 12.89
CA ARG A 147 -0.64 -14.56 13.16
C ARG A 147 0.29 -14.91 12.00
N THR A 148 -0.19 -15.62 10.99
CA THR A 148 0.63 -16.05 9.85
C THR A 148 -0.12 -15.92 8.52
N PRO A 149 0.61 -15.75 7.40
CA PRO A 149 0.04 -15.74 6.05
C PRO A 149 -0.80 -16.98 5.72
N ASP A 150 -0.35 -18.15 6.15
CA ASP A 150 -1.04 -19.42 5.88
C ASP A 150 -2.41 -19.48 6.62
N ILE A 151 -2.47 -18.99 7.87
CA ILE A 151 -3.72 -18.97 8.64
C ILE A 151 -4.71 -18.00 8.00
N VAL A 152 -4.30 -16.74 7.72
CA VAL A 152 -5.22 -15.75 7.16
C VAL A 152 -5.73 -16.15 5.78
N LYS A 153 -4.85 -16.71 4.91
CA LYS A 153 -5.25 -17.21 3.60
C LYS A 153 -6.28 -18.34 3.74
N ASN A 154 -6.04 -19.29 4.66
CA ASN A 154 -6.97 -20.39 4.89
C ASN A 154 -8.34 -19.91 5.41
N ASP A 155 -8.36 -18.94 6.32
CA ASP A 155 -9.59 -18.35 6.85
C ASP A 155 -10.39 -17.66 5.73
N TRP A 156 -9.73 -16.88 4.88
CA TRP A 156 -10.37 -16.28 3.72
C TRP A 156 -10.90 -17.33 2.74
N MET A 157 -10.14 -18.40 2.46
CA MET A 157 -10.59 -19.47 1.58
C MET A 157 -11.75 -20.29 2.16
N ASN A 158 -11.92 -20.33 3.47
CA ASN A 158 -13.04 -20.99 4.14
C ASN A 158 -14.31 -20.11 4.20
N SER A 159 -14.20 -18.82 3.95
CA SER A 159 -15.32 -17.87 3.84
C SER A 159 -15.77 -17.73 2.38
N SER A 160 -17.04 -17.96 2.09
CA SER A 160 -17.54 -17.94 0.71
C SER A 160 -17.37 -16.57 0.02
N GLY A 161 -17.59 -15.47 0.75
CA GLY A 161 -17.42 -14.11 0.21
C GLY A 161 -15.96 -13.78 -0.06
N HIS A 162 -15.07 -14.03 0.90
CA HIS A 162 -13.64 -13.78 0.73
C HIS A 162 -13.03 -14.67 -0.36
N ARG A 163 -13.42 -15.94 -0.41
CA ARG A 163 -13.00 -16.88 -1.46
C ARG A 163 -13.45 -16.44 -2.84
N ALA A 164 -14.65 -15.86 -2.96
CA ALA A 164 -15.15 -15.35 -4.24
C ALA A 164 -14.24 -14.24 -4.79
N ASN A 165 -13.75 -13.34 -3.94
CA ASN A 165 -12.76 -12.34 -4.35
C ASN A 165 -11.44 -12.99 -4.79
N ILE A 166 -10.89 -13.92 -4.00
CA ILE A 166 -9.62 -14.59 -4.32
C ILE A 166 -9.68 -15.34 -5.66
N LEU A 167 -10.83 -15.94 -6.00
CA LEU A 167 -11.00 -16.75 -7.20
C LEU A 167 -11.70 -16.01 -8.35
N SER A 168 -11.97 -14.72 -8.21
CA SER A 168 -12.58 -13.93 -9.29
C SER A 168 -11.68 -13.84 -10.53
N GLU A 169 -12.26 -14.04 -11.71
CA GLU A 169 -11.59 -13.83 -12.99
C GLU A 169 -11.55 -12.36 -13.41
N ASN A 170 -12.32 -11.51 -12.73
CA ASN A 170 -12.37 -10.07 -12.99
C ASN A 170 -11.18 -9.29 -12.44
N PHE A 171 -10.27 -9.95 -11.71
CA PHE A 171 -9.13 -9.28 -11.10
C PHE A 171 -7.82 -9.72 -11.73
N ASP A 172 -6.95 -8.75 -12.01
CA ASP A 172 -5.62 -8.90 -12.60
C ASP A 172 -4.52 -8.63 -11.58
N TYR A 173 -4.79 -7.74 -10.61
CA TYR A 173 -3.82 -7.24 -9.65
C TYR A 173 -4.25 -7.49 -8.21
N ILE A 174 -3.24 -7.61 -7.36
CA ILE A 174 -3.42 -7.76 -5.90
C ILE A 174 -2.40 -6.89 -5.15
N GLY A 175 -2.85 -6.30 -4.05
CA GLY A 175 -2.01 -5.79 -2.98
C GLY A 175 -2.45 -6.37 -1.65
N VAL A 176 -1.48 -6.64 -0.77
CA VAL A 176 -1.75 -7.16 0.57
C VAL A 176 -1.12 -6.23 1.59
N GLY A 177 -1.89 -5.84 2.59
CA GLY A 177 -1.44 -5.09 3.75
C GLY A 177 -1.44 -5.95 5.01
N TYR A 178 -0.39 -5.82 5.78
CA TYR A 178 -0.26 -6.41 7.11
C TYR A 178 0.25 -5.34 8.07
N THR A 179 -0.30 -5.30 9.27
CA THR A 179 0.26 -4.50 10.35
C THR A 179 -0.05 -5.14 11.70
N MET A 180 0.78 -4.84 12.69
CA MET A 180 0.58 -5.26 14.08
C MET A 180 0.35 -4.01 14.94
N VAL A 181 -0.81 -3.90 15.58
CA VAL A 181 -1.13 -2.80 16.50
C VAL A 181 -1.53 -3.40 17.84
N ASP A 182 -0.85 -3.01 18.91
CA ASP A 182 -1.09 -3.49 20.28
C ASP A 182 -1.14 -5.03 20.40
N GLY A 183 -0.28 -5.73 19.64
CA GLY A 183 -0.20 -7.19 19.60
C GLY A 183 -1.29 -7.88 18.79
N HIS A 184 -2.15 -7.13 18.11
CA HIS A 184 -3.20 -7.63 17.23
C HIS A 184 -2.81 -7.45 15.76
N PRO A 185 -2.72 -8.52 14.97
CA PRO A 185 -2.47 -8.44 13.54
C PRO A 185 -3.74 -8.07 12.77
N TYR A 186 -3.58 -7.18 11.78
CA TYR A 186 -4.61 -6.76 10.84
C TYR A 186 -4.13 -7.03 9.41
N TRP A 187 -5.04 -7.52 8.58
CA TRP A 187 -4.76 -7.92 7.21
C TRP A 187 -5.79 -7.36 6.25
N VAL A 188 -5.32 -6.93 5.09
CA VAL A 188 -6.16 -6.50 3.99
C VAL A 188 -5.65 -7.12 2.70
N GLN A 189 -6.55 -7.60 1.85
CA GLN A 189 -6.29 -7.82 0.43
C GLN A 189 -7.11 -6.81 -0.35
N LEU A 190 -6.47 -6.09 -1.25
CA LEU A 190 -7.11 -5.28 -2.28
C LEU A 190 -6.87 -5.93 -3.64
N PHE A 191 -7.91 -5.99 -4.44
CA PHE A 191 -7.90 -6.53 -5.79
C PHE A 191 -8.39 -5.48 -6.76
N THR A 192 -7.80 -5.41 -7.94
CA THR A 192 -8.31 -4.62 -9.06
C THR A 192 -8.22 -5.40 -10.36
N GLY A 193 -9.13 -5.11 -11.28
CA GLY A 193 -9.09 -5.53 -12.67
C GLY A 193 -9.22 -4.35 -13.59
N ASP A 194 -8.54 -4.41 -14.73
CA ASP A 194 -8.56 -3.39 -15.76
C ASP A 194 -9.85 -3.43 -16.60
N PHE A 195 -10.07 -2.37 -17.38
CA PHE A 195 -11.12 -2.38 -18.38
C PHE A 195 -10.71 -3.30 -19.54
N ASP A 196 -11.58 -4.25 -19.87
CA ASP A 196 -11.44 -5.03 -21.12
C ASP A 196 -11.67 -4.07 -22.31
N TRP A 197 -10.61 -3.81 -23.09
CA TRP A 197 -10.67 -3.02 -24.33
C TRP A 197 -10.71 -3.91 -25.56
#